data_d4d44be25d944356d62c1296877fa41b
#
_entry.id   d4d44be25d944356d62c1296877fa41b
#
_cell.length_a   1.000
_cell.length_b   1.000
_cell.length_c   1.000
_cell.angle_alpha   90.00
_cell.angle_beta   90.00
_cell.angle_gamma   90.00
#
_symmetry.space_group_name_H-M   'P 1'
#
loop_
_entity.id
_entity.type
_entity.pdbx_description
1 polymer ?
#
loop_
_entity_poly.entity_id
_entity_poly.type
_entity_poly.pdbx_seq_one_letter_code
_entity_poly.pdbx_strand_id
1 'polypeptide(L)'
;MGYNRNGGYVCQRHSKVSQYIDYALDMTYDLHGPWDTYADFNSPLYTPTESSPQYKISVDSSIRAWLSAGIPKGKLVLGIPFYGYVYNGVKNTNNGLYQTFTSAKAVGYDSIISNYLNKSAYTKLTHSTAGVPYLFGNNTFISYDDAASVKKKAQYARSQGLRGTAAWELSYDRSAVLLKAMAG
;
A
#
# COMPACT_ATOMS: atom_id res chain seq x y z
N MET A 1 -13.55 7.71 4.04
CA MET A 1 -14.14 7.18 2.81
C MET A 1 -14.30 5.70 2.98
N GLY A 2 -15.49 5.14 2.82
CA GLY A 2 -15.69 3.70 2.87
C GLY A 2 -15.68 3.12 1.45
N TYR A 3 -14.79 2.19 1.19
CA TYR A 3 -14.89 1.30 0.05
C TYR A 3 -16.07 0.37 0.32
N ASN A 4 -17.04 0.31 -0.57
CA ASN A 4 -18.09 -0.69 -0.43
C ASN A 4 -17.61 -2.01 -1.07
N ARG A 5 -17.95 -3.14 -0.43
CA ARG A 5 -17.58 -4.50 -0.86
C ARG A 5 -18.06 -4.88 -2.28
N ASN A 6 -18.85 -4.03 -2.93
CA ASN A 6 -19.37 -4.23 -4.29
C ASN A 6 -18.55 -3.49 -5.35
N GLY A 7 -17.33 -3.03 -5.04
CA GLY A 7 -16.42 -2.41 -6.02
C GLY A 7 -16.76 -0.98 -6.42
N GLY A 8 -17.65 -0.31 -5.70
CA GLY A 8 -18.03 1.07 -5.98
C GLY A 8 -17.52 2.03 -4.92
N TYR A 9 -16.89 3.12 -5.34
CA TYR A 9 -16.64 4.25 -4.45
C TYR A 9 -17.95 4.98 -4.18
N VAL A 10 -18.32 5.15 -2.91
CA VAL A 10 -19.45 6.03 -2.55
C VAL A 10 -18.95 7.47 -2.68
N CYS A 11 -19.09 7.98 -3.90
CA CYS A 11 -18.67 9.31 -4.26
C CYS A 11 -19.86 10.24 -4.36
N GLN A 12 -20.27 10.82 -3.25
CA GLN A 12 -21.26 11.89 -3.29
C GLN A 12 -20.64 13.18 -2.77
N ARG A 13 -20.51 14.17 -3.69
CA ARG A 13 -20.27 15.58 -3.39
C ARG A 13 -18.82 15.95 -2.94
N HIS A 14 -17.79 15.21 -3.31
CA HIS A 14 -16.40 15.56 -2.96
C HIS A 14 -15.98 16.92 -3.53
N SER A 15 -16.46 17.29 -4.73
CA SER A 15 -16.22 18.60 -5.30
C SER A 15 -16.75 19.75 -4.42
N LYS A 16 -17.86 19.54 -3.71
CA LYS A 16 -18.39 20.52 -2.76
C LYS A 16 -17.54 20.60 -1.50
N VAL A 17 -17.12 19.42 -0.95
CA VAL A 17 -16.26 19.37 0.24
C VAL A 17 -14.91 20.03 -0.02
N SER A 18 -14.37 19.89 -1.25
CA SER A 18 -13.07 20.47 -1.61
C SER A 18 -13.00 21.99 -1.47
N GLN A 19 -14.14 22.68 -1.44
CA GLN A 19 -14.19 24.15 -1.23
C GLN A 19 -13.89 24.55 0.21
N TYR A 20 -14.06 23.64 1.17
CA TYR A 20 -13.96 23.89 2.62
C TYR A 20 -12.73 23.26 3.26
N ILE A 21 -11.90 22.54 2.50
CA ILE A 21 -10.68 21.90 2.99
C ILE A 21 -9.44 22.43 2.27
N ASP A 22 -8.31 22.50 2.97
CA ASP A 22 -7.04 22.89 2.37
C ASP A 22 -6.40 21.73 1.61
N TYR A 23 -6.54 20.48 2.10
CA TYR A 23 -6.11 19.26 1.44
C TYR A 23 -6.91 18.05 1.92
N ALA A 24 -6.87 16.99 1.12
CA ALA A 24 -7.41 15.67 1.45
C ALA A 24 -6.26 14.65 1.41
N LEU A 25 -6.10 13.88 2.48
CA LEU A 25 -5.18 12.75 2.52
C LEU A 25 -5.92 11.49 2.09
N ASP A 26 -5.55 10.95 0.93
CA ASP A 26 -5.97 9.61 0.54
C ASP A 26 -5.06 8.58 1.23
N MET A 27 -5.61 7.82 2.15
CA MET A 27 -4.92 6.77 2.88
C MET A 27 -4.76 5.54 1.97
N THR A 28 -3.85 5.63 0.99
CA THR A 28 -3.58 4.60 -0.02
C THR A 28 -2.77 3.43 0.54
N TYR A 29 -3.20 2.94 1.70
CA TYR A 29 -2.73 1.77 2.43
C TYR A 29 -3.94 1.09 3.09
N ASP A 30 -3.73 -0.07 3.69
CA ASP A 30 -4.82 -0.94 4.15
C ASP A 30 -5.76 -1.31 3.00
N LEU A 31 -5.20 -1.38 1.79
CA LEU A 31 -5.97 -1.78 0.62
C LEU A 31 -6.28 -3.27 0.68
N HIS A 32 -5.37 -4.06 1.26
CA HIS A 32 -5.55 -5.45 1.67
C HIS A 32 -4.93 -5.67 3.04
N GLY A 33 -5.52 -6.58 3.84
CA GLY A 33 -5.06 -6.79 5.21
C GLY A 33 -5.68 -8.00 5.92
N PRO A 34 -5.61 -8.06 7.26
CA PRO A 34 -6.10 -9.20 8.06
C PRO A 34 -7.59 -9.50 7.93
N TRP A 35 -8.38 -8.58 7.42
CA TRP A 35 -9.82 -8.74 7.17
C TRP A 35 -10.13 -9.48 5.87
N ASP A 36 -9.11 -9.73 5.03
CA ASP A 36 -9.27 -10.43 3.77
C ASP A 36 -9.14 -11.95 3.97
N THR A 37 -9.53 -12.71 2.94
CA THR A 37 -9.39 -14.17 2.92
C THR A 37 -8.00 -14.60 2.42
N TYR A 38 -7.36 -13.79 1.61
CA TYR A 38 -6.13 -14.11 0.91
C TYR A 38 -5.05 -13.08 1.20
N ALA A 39 -3.80 -13.53 1.35
CA ALA A 39 -2.63 -12.66 1.47
C ALA A 39 -2.45 -11.84 0.20
N ASP A 40 -2.34 -10.52 0.36
CA ASP A 40 -2.23 -9.57 -0.75
C ASP A 40 -1.42 -8.34 -0.33
N PHE A 41 -1.27 -7.38 -1.22
CA PHE A 41 -0.44 -6.19 -0.99
C PHE A 41 -1.17 -5.11 -0.18
N ASN A 42 -0.52 -4.62 0.87
CA ASN A 42 -1.02 -3.50 1.68
C ASN A 42 -1.27 -2.23 0.85
N SER A 43 -0.33 -1.89 -0.05
CA SER A 43 -0.36 -0.62 -0.79
C SER A 43 0.30 -0.78 -2.17
N PRO A 44 -0.27 -1.57 -3.10
CA PRO A 44 0.27 -1.74 -4.44
C PRO A 44 0.11 -0.43 -5.23
N LEU A 45 1.16 0.00 -5.96
CA LEU A 45 1.10 1.23 -6.76
C LEU A 45 0.09 1.09 -7.90
N TYR A 46 0.15 -0.02 -8.64
CA TYR A 46 -0.83 -0.35 -9.68
C TYR A 46 -1.50 -1.69 -9.38
N THR A 47 -2.71 -1.85 -9.87
CA THR A 47 -3.46 -3.08 -9.72
C THR A 47 -2.80 -4.21 -10.51
N PRO A 48 -2.39 -5.32 -9.85
CA PRO A 48 -1.87 -6.48 -10.54
C PRO A 48 -2.84 -7.01 -11.59
N THR A 49 -2.30 -7.50 -12.70
CA THR A 49 -3.10 -8.08 -13.79
C THR A 49 -3.53 -9.52 -13.48
N GLU A 50 -2.79 -10.18 -12.61
CA GLU A 50 -3.07 -11.52 -12.15
C GLU A 50 -4.40 -11.56 -11.41
N SER A 51 -5.06 -12.69 -11.48
CA SER A 51 -6.34 -12.90 -10.82
C SER A 51 -6.15 -13.00 -9.30
N SER A 52 -6.32 -11.88 -8.60
CA SER A 52 -6.64 -11.93 -7.19
C SER A 52 -8.06 -12.51 -7.04
N PRO A 53 -8.29 -13.46 -6.13
CA PRO A 53 -9.65 -13.97 -5.86
C PRO A 53 -10.52 -12.97 -5.11
N GLN A 54 -10.00 -11.81 -4.77
CA GLN A 54 -10.67 -10.74 -4.03
C GLN A 54 -10.70 -9.45 -4.86
N TYR A 55 -11.25 -8.37 -4.28
CA TYR A 55 -11.37 -7.08 -4.97
C TYR A 55 -10.00 -6.52 -5.39
N LYS A 56 -9.99 -5.81 -6.50
CA LYS A 56 -8.78 -5.22 -7.09
C LYS A 56 -8.73 -3.73 -6.77
N ILE A 57 -7.74 -3.33 -5.99
CA ILE A 57 -7.53 -1.93 -5.61
C ILE A 57 -6.03 -1.63 -5.59
N SER A 58 -5.68 -0.38 -5.87
CA SER A 58 -4.30 0.10 -5.85
C SER A 58 -4.26 1.59 -5.50
N VAL A 59 -3.07 2.10 -5.24
CA VAL A 59 -2.83 3.53 -5.07
C VAL A 59 -3.36 4.31 -6.28
N ASP A 60 -2.99 3.89 -7.51
CA ASP A 60 -3.44 4.55 -8.74
C ASP A 60 -4.97 4.55 -8.88
N SER A 61 -5.63 3.41 -8.61
CA SER A 61 -7.08 3.33 -8.72
C SER A 61 -7.79 4.22 -7.70
N SER A 62 -7.27 4.32 -6.47
CA SER A 62 -7.80 5.21 -5.43
C SER A 62 -7.64 6.68 -5.81
N ILE A 63 -6.42 7.09 -6.18
CA ILE A 63 -6.14 8.48 -6.60
C ILE A 63 -7.04 8.88 -7.78
N ARG A 64 -7.17 8.03 -8.80
CA ARG A 64 -8.07 8.31 -9.95
C ARG A 64 -9.52 8.47 -9.53
N ALA A 65 -9.99 7.67 -8.57
CA ALA A 65 -11.35 7.78 -8.05
C ALA A 65 -11.58 9.13 -7.34
N TRP A 66 -10.62 9.60 -6.53
CA TRP A 66 -10.70 10.91 -5.88
C TRP A 66 -10.72 12.05 -6.88
N LEU A 67 -9.85 12.01 -7.90
CA LEU A 67 -9.78 13.02 -8.96
C LEU A 67 -11.10 13.04 -9.77
N SER A 68 -11.62 11.86 -10.14
CA SER A 68 -12.90 11.73 -10.84
C SER A 68 -14.09 12.21 -10.01
N ALA A 69 -13.97 12.16 -8.68
CA ALA A 69 -14.94 12.70 -7.74
C ALA A 69 -14.90 14.24 -7.60
N GLY A 70 -13.95 14.89 -8.28
CA GLY A 70 -13.84 16.35 -8.32
C GLY A 70 -12.97 16.96 -7.22
N ILE A 71 -12.12 16.17 -6.54
CA ILE A 71 -11.08 16.74 -5.68
C ILE A 71 -9.96 17.29 -6.58
N PRO A 72 -9.60 18.58 -6.46
CA PRO A 72 -8.49 19.14 -7.23
C PRO A 72 -7.17 18.44 -6.89
N LYS A 73 -6.39 18.08 -7.91
CA LYS A 73 -5.10 17.38 -7.73
C LYS A 73 -4.16 18.09 -6.75
N GLY A 74 -4.09 19.43 -6.80
CA GLY A 74 -3.29 20.24 -5.88
C GLY A 74 -3.79 20.29 -4.44
N LYS A 75 -4.91 19.64 -4.11
CA LYS A 75 -5.41 19.42 -2.76
C LYS A 75 -5.30 17.96 -2.31
N LEU A 76 -4.96 17.02 -3.21
CA LEU A 76 -4.89 15.61 -2.89
C LEU A 76 -3.47 15.21 -2.48
N VAL A 77 -3.34 14.56 -1.33
CA VAL A 77 -2.08 14.03 -0.75
C VAL A 77 -2.13 12.51 -0.79
N LEU A 78 -1.07 11.87 -1.30
CA LEU A 78 -0.95 10.43 -1.37
C LEU A 78 -0.36 9.87 -0.06
N GLY A 79 -1.07 8.98 0.61
CA GLY A 79 -0.62 8.30 1.81
C GLY A 79 0.32 7.14 1.51
N ILE A 80 1.43 7.02 2.26
CA ILE A 80 2.42 5.96 2.13
C ILE A 80 2.57 5.25 3.48
N PRO A 81 2.43 3.90 3.55
CA PRO A 81 2.59 3.19 4.80
C PRO A 81 4.07 2.96 5.10
N PHE A 82 4.50 3.24 6.33
CA PHE A 82 5.80 2.85 6.87
C PHE A 82 5.67 1.56 7.69
N TYR A 83 4.69 0.74 7.38
CA TYR A 83 4.41 -0.59 7.94
C TYR A 83 3.96 -1.54 6.85
N GLY A 84 3.90 -2.80 7.20
CA GLY A 84 3.36 -3.83 6.32
C GLY A 84 2.50 -4.84 7.08
N TYR A 85 2.03 -5.85 6.38
CA TYR A 85 1.30 -6.98 6.96
C TYR A 85 2.11 -8.26 6.86
N VAL A 86 2.20 -8.96 7.99
CA VAL A 86 2.80 -10.30 8.11
C VAL A 86 1.67 -11.31 8.18
N TYR A 87 1.55 -12.15 7.16
CA TYR A 87 0.55 -13.21 7.05
C TYR A 87 1.22 -14.55 7.32
N ASN A 88 0.72 -15.31 8.30
CA ASN A 88 1.25 -16.62 8.68
C ASN A 88 0.34 -17.76 8.22
N GLY A 89 0.92 -18.95 8.09
CA GLY A 89 0.20 -20.15 7.63
C GLY A 89 -0.15 -20.10 6.15
N VAL A 90 0.62 -19.37 5.38
CA VAL A 90 0.43 -19.18 3.94
C VAL A 90 1.07 -20.33 3.17
N LYS A 91 0.35 -20.94 2.23
CA LYS A 91 0.90 -22.05 1.42
C LYS A 91 2.04 -21.56 0.52
N ASN A 92 3.03 -22.43 0.31
CA ASN A 92 4.13 -22.20 -0.63
C ASN A 92 3.69 -22.47 -2.09
N THR A 93 2.73 -21.64 -2.54
CA THR A 93 2.27 -21.56 -3.93
C THR A 93 2.31 -20.11 -4.33
N ASN A 94 2.83 -19.79 -5.51
CA ASN A 94 2.99 -18.42 -5.99
C ASN A 94 3.73 -17.50 -4.98
N ASN A 95 4.75 -18.02 -4.29
CA ASN A 95 5.46 -17.34 -3.21
C ASN A 95 4.52 -16.73 -2.15
N GLY A 96 3.43 -17.42 -1.83
CA GLY A 96 2.44 -17.01 -0.84
C GLY A 96 1.40 -15.98 -1.32
N LEU A 97 1.59 -15.35 -2.46
CA LEU A 97 0.68 -14.35 -2.98
C LEU A 97 -0.67 -15.00 -3.38
N TYR A 98 -1.76 -14.38 -2.94
CA TYR A 98 -3.15 -14.83 -3.16
C TYR A 98 -3.47 -16.20 -2.53
N GLN A 99 -2.72 -16.59 -1.50
CA GLN A 99 -3.01 -17.79 -0.72
C GLN A 99 -3.77 -17.42 0.55
N THR A 100 -4.58 -18.36 1.04
CA THR A 100 -5.21 -18.24 2.36
C THR A 100 -4.16 -18.23 3.47
N PHE A 101 -4.48 -17.63 4.59
CA PHE A 101 -3.60 -17.53 5.76
C PHE A 101 -4.36 -17.88 7.05
N THR A 102 -3.63 -18.18 8.11
CA THR A 102 -4.21 -18.51 9.42
C THR A 102 -4.28 -17.28 10.35
N SER A 103 -3.33 -16.35 10.21
CA SER A 103 -3.31 -15.09 10.97
C SER A 103 -2.55 -14.03 10.21
N ALA A 104 -2.89 -12.76 10.46
CA ALA A 104 -2.14 -11.62 9.93
C ALA A 104 -2.08 -10.50 10.97
N LYS A 105 -1.00 -9.71 10.93
CA LYS A 105 -0.81 -8.54 11.79
C LYS A 105 -0.03 -7.44 11.09
N ALA A 106 -0.30 -6.19 11.47
CA ALA A 106 0.51 -5.05 11.07
C ALA A 106 1.86 -5.07 11.80
N VAL A 107 2.94 -4.70 11.09
CA VAL A 107 4.31 -4.63 11.62
C VAL A 107 5.02 -3.44 11.02
N GLY A 108 5.60 -2.57 11.86
CA GLY A 108 6.36 -1.40 11.41
C GLY A 108 7.61 -1.77 10.59
N TYR A 109 8.03 -0.86 9.71
CA TYR A 109 9.14 -1.07 8.78
C TYR A 109 10.43 -1.53 9.48
N ASP A 110 10.87 -0.86 10.54
CA ASP A 110 12.09 -1.24 11.28
C ASP A 110 12.04 -2.68 11.78
N SER A 111 10.87 -3.12 12.25
CA SER A 111 10.66 -4.49 12.72
C SER A 111 10.65 -5.50 11.56
N ILE A 112 10.15 -5.13 10.38
CA ILE A 112 10.23 -5.97 9.19
C ILE A 112 11.69 -6.14 8.78
N ILE A 113 12.45 -5.06 8.74
CA ILE A 113 13.87 -5.10 8.39
C ILE A 113 14.67 -5.96 9.37
N SER A 114 14.49 -5.77 10.67
CA SER A 114 15.27 -6.46 11.70
C SER A 114 14.94 -7.95 11.83
N ASN A 115 13.66 -8.30 11.67
CA ASN A 115 13.19 -9.67 11.96
C ASN A 115 13.10 -10.57 10.72
N TYR A 116 12.92 -10.00 9.52
CA TYR A 116 12.60 -10.77 8.32
C TYR A 116 13.55 -10.51 7.14
N LEU A 117 13.89 -9.24 6.86
CA LEU A 117 14.75 -8.93 5.73
C LEU A 117 16.18 -9.46 5.99
N ASN A 118 16.80 -9.99 4.93
CA ASN A 118 18.16 -10.58 4.99
C ASN A 118 18.32 -11.76 5.97
N LYS A 119 17.20 -12.39 6.37
CA LYS A 119 17.25 -13.67 7.06
C LYS A 119 17.18 -14.80 6.03
N SER A 120 17.99 -15.83 6.18
CA SER A 120 18.08 -16.97 5.24
C SER A 120 16.75 -17.70 5.02
N ALA A 121 15.84 -17.57 5.97
CA ALA A 121 14.50 -18.17 5.90
C ALA A 121 13.53 -17.43 4.95
N TYR A 122 13.87 -16.20 4.50
CA TYR A 122 12.98 -15.38 3.68
C TYR A 122 13.65 -14.92 2.40
N THR A 123 12.92 -15.01 1.31
CA THR A 123 13.32 -14.49 -0.01
C THR A 123 12.63 -13.14 -0.23
N LYS A 124 13.41 -12.11 -0.59
CA LYS A 124 12.86 -10.83 -1.05
C LYS A 124 12.51 -10.92 -2.52
N LEU A 125 11.29 -10.57 -2.83
CA LEU A 125 10.75 -10.49 -4.19
C LEU A 125 10.19 -9.09 -4.44
N THR A 126 10.02 -8.72 -5.70
CA THR A 126 9.34 -7.47 -6.10
C THR A 126 8.30 -7.80 -7.14
N HIS A 127 7.07 -7.36 -6.91
CA HIS A 127 6.01 -7.53 -7.89
C HIS A 127 6.09 -6.43 -8.95
N SER A 128 6.23 -6.82 -10.22
CA SER A 128 6.49 -5.87 -11.31
C SER A 128 5.38 -4.82 -11.47
N THR A 129 4.13 -5.25 -11.55
CA THR A 129 2.97 -4.37 -11.73
C THR A 129 2.63 -3.63 -10.44
N ALA A 130 2.53 -4.33 -9.30
CA ALA A 130 2.24 -3.68 -8.02
C ALA A 130 3.32 -2.67 -7.61
N GLY A 131 4.54 -2.82 -8.12
CA GLY A 131 5.65 -1.90 -7.88
C GLY A 131 6.17 -1.89 -6.44
N VAL A 132 5.81 -2.90 -5.65
CA VAL A 132 6.17 -3.04 -4.23
C VAL A 132 6.93 -4.35 -3.96
N PRO A 133 7.80 -4.37 -2.95
CA PRO A 133 8.46 -5.58 -2.49
C PRO A 133 7.52 -6.43 -1.63
N TYR A 134 7.89 -7.70 -1.50
CA TYR A 134 7.34 -8.60 -0.50
C TYR A 134 8.39 -9.64 -0.10
N LEU A 135 8.20 -10.25 1.07
CA LEU A 135 9.03 -11.36 1.52
C LEU A 135 8.17 -12.62 1.56
N PHE A 136 8.78 -13.76 1.21
CA PHE A 136 8.16 -15.06 1.40
C PHE A 136 9.16 -16.07 1.95
N GLY A 137 8.73 -16.86 2.91
CA GLY A 137 9.50 -17.95 3.52
C GLY A 137 8.82 -18.47 4.77
N ASN A 138 9.13 -19.69 5.20
CA ASN A 138 8.54 -20.34 6.37
C ASN A 138 7.01 -20.23 6.44
N ASN A 139 6.31 -20.44 5.33
CA ASN A 139 4.86 -20.28 5.22
C ASN A 139 4.36 -18.89 5.69
N THR A 140 5.18 -17.86 5.50
CA THR A 140 4.88 -16.48 5.87
C THR A 140 5.05 -15.58 4.65
N PHE A 141 4.01 -14.81 4.33
CA PHE A 141 4.03 -13.76 3.32
C PHE A 141 4.06 -12.40 4.01
N ILE A 142 4.90 -11.48 3.54
CA ILE A 142 5.03 -10.14 4.14
C ILE A 142 4.92 -9.09 3.03
N SER A 143 3.85 -8.32 3.07
CA SER A 143 3.66 -7.15 2.21
C SER A 143 4.18 -5.92 2.92
N TYR A 144 5.02 -5.11 2.25
CA TYR A 144 5.56 -3.88 2.81
C TYR A 144 6.01 -2.92 1.70
N ASP A 145 6.42 -1.72 2.08
CA ASP A 145 7.12 -0.78 1.21
C ASP A 145 8.60 -0.68 1.61
N ASP A 146 9.49 -0.58 0.62
CA ASP A 146 10.91 -0.25 0.82
C ASP A 146 11.24 1.13 0.20
N ALA A 147 12.48 1.57 0.33
CA ALA A 147 12.92 2.86 -0.22
C ALA A 147 12.65 2.98 -1.73
N ALA A 148 12.75 1.88 -2.49
CA ALA A 148 12.52 1.90 -3.93
C ALA A 148 11.02 2.09 -4.26
N SER A 149 10.12 1.39 -3.58
CA SER A 149 8.67 1.53 -3.78
C SER A 149 8.15 2.88 -3.27
N VAL A 150 8.64 3.36 -2.13
CA VAL A 150 8.33 4.70 -1.60
C VAL A 150 8.75 5.79 -2.59
N LYS A 151 9.97 5.71 -3.15
CA LYS A 151 10.43 6.64 -4.19
C LYS A 151 9.54 6.62 -5.42
N LYS A 152 9.13 5.43 -5.89
CA LYS A 152 8.18 5.30 -7.02
C LYS A 152 6.83 5.97 -6.73
N LYS A 153 6.29 5.79 -5.52
CA LYS A 153 5.04 6.44 -5.10
C LYS A 153 5.18 7.96 -5.03
N ALA A 154 6.30 8.47 -4.51
CA ALA A 154 6.57 9.91 -4.52
C ALA A 154 6.71 10.48 -5.94
N GLN A 155 7.39 9.77 -6.84
CA GLN A 155 7.46 10.13 -8.26
C GLN A 155 6.09 10.09 -8.95
N TYR A 156 5.27 9.08 -8.64
CA TYR A 156 3.90 9.01 -9.11
C TYR A 156 3.08 10.23 -8.65
N ALA A 157 3.15 10.60 -7.38
CA ALA A 157 2.44 11.78 -6.87
C ALA A 157 2.84 13.06 -7.61
N ARG A 158 4.14 13.25 -7.88
CA ARG A 158 4.66 14.38 -8.68
C ARG A 158 4.13 14.34 -10.12
N SER A 159 4.18 13.19 -10.77
CA SER A 159 3.73 13.03 -12.18
C SER A 159 2.24 13.31 -12.34
N GLN A 160 1.43 12.98 -11.34
CA GLN A 160 0.00 13.29 -11.32
C GLN A 160 -0.30 14.75 -10.94
N GLY A 161 0.69 15.51 -10.49
CA GLY A 161 0.52 16.88 -10.00
C GLY A 161 -0.24 16.96 -8.69
N LEU A 162 -0.10 15.94 -7.84
CA LEU A 162 -0.70 15.93 -6.51
C LEU A 162 -0.01 16.96 -5.59
N ARG A 163 -0.66 17.31 -4.49
CA ARG A 163 -0.11 18.23 -3.48
C ARG A 163 1.18 17.70 -2.85
N GLY A 164 1.29 16.39 -2.70
CA GLY A 164 2.46 15.75 -2.09
C GLY A 164 2.15 14.36 -1.58
N THR A 165 2.98 13.90 -0.66
CA THR A 165 2.87 12.60 0.00
C THR A 165 2.84 12.77 1.52
N ALA A 166 2.24 11.81 2.24
CA ALA A 166 2.24 11.75 3.70
C ALA A 166 2.54 10.32 4.16
N ALA A 167 3.20 10.17 5.29
CA ALA A 167 3.58 8.87 5.84
C ALA A 167 2.72 8.46 7.05
N TRP A 168 2.36 7.18 7.13
CA TRP A 168 1.83 6.55 8.32
C TRP A 168 2.71 5.35 8.70
N GLU A 169 3.47 5.39 9.80
CA GLU A 169 3.77 6.55 10.64
C GLU A 169 5.29 6.69 10.80
N LEU A 170 5.77 7.87 11.09
CA LEU A 170 7.20 8.17 11.12
C LEU A 170 7.99 7.37 12.17
N SER A 171 7.37 6.99 13.27
CA SER A 171 8.03 6.21 14.34
C SER A 171 8.45 4.79 13.90
N TYR A 172 7.93 4.31 12.76
CA TYR A 172 8.27 3.01 12.19
C TYR A 172 9.51 3.02 11.28
N ASP A 173 10.11 4.18 11.03
CA ASP A 173 11.32 4.37 10.20
C ASP A 173 12.36 5.24 10.95
N ARG A 174 12.90 4.73 12.05
CA ARG A 174 13.85 5.45 12.92
C ARG A 174 15.14 5.86 12.22
N SER A 175 15.56 5.11 11.21
CA SER A 175 16.71 5.40 10.37
C SER A 175 16.44 6.43 9.27
N ALA A 176 15.18 6.85 9.11
CA ALA A 176 14.69 7.77 8.08
C ALA A 176 15.01 7.31 6.64
N VAL A 177 15.09 6.01 6.40
CA VAL A 177 15.36 5.45 5.07
C VAL A 177 14.17 5.68 4.13
N LEU A 178 12.94 5.39 4.60
CA LEU A 178 11.73 5.62 3.82
C LEU A 178 11.44 7.12 3.69
N LEU A 179 11.61 7.88 4.77
CA LEU A 179 11.41 9.33 4.75
C LEU A 179 12.33 10.02 3.73
N LYS A 180 13.61 9.66 3.69
CA LYS A 180 14.56 10.19 2.69
C LYS A 180 14.15 9.80 1.26
N ALA A 181 13.71 8.56 1.05
CA ALA A 181 13.23 8.10 -0.25
C ALA A 181 11.95 8.82 -0.70
N MET A 182 11.10 9.22 0.24
CA MET A 182 9.88 9.98 -0.01
C MET A 182 10.17 11.42 -0.42
N ALA A 183 11.24 12.02 0.14
CA ALA A 183 11.62 13.42 -0.12
C ALA A 183 12.36 13.62 -1.46
N GLY A 184 13.04 12.60 -1.96
CA GLY A 184 13.94 12.73 -3.09
C GLY A 184 13.78 11.89 -4.25
#